data_48e742ece1706f70a780a9bd413ad133
#
_entry.id   48e742ece1706f70a780a9bd413ad133
#
_cell.length_a   1.000
_cell.length_b   1.000
_cell.length_c   1.000
_cell.angle_alpha   90.00
_cell.angle_beta   90.00
_cell.angle_gamma   90.00
#
_symmetry.space_group_name_H-M   'P 1'
#
loop_
_entity.id
_entity.type
_entity.pdbx_description
1 polymer ?
#
loop_
_entity_poly.entity_id
_entity_poly.type
_entity_poly.pdbx_seq_one_letter_code
_entity_poly.pdbx_strand_id
1 'polypeptide(L)'
;SIFIKKWAKSTIIFSIKKTVVQTKVKSYICNINQMFGYKIFFSMKFGIIKERKNPPDRRVVFTPDELVRLQSEHPEAVVKVESSDIRVFSDEQYQNLGIKVDSDVTDCDVLFGVKEVPVDALIPNKKYFFFSHTIKKQPYNRKLLQAILEKNIELYDHETIVDATNRRLIGFGRYAGIVGAYNGFRAFGIKYDLFTLAKAETLSGKDELITRLKRQTLPNIKIVLSGHGKVGMGAKEILDGMKIKQILIEDYLTKKYSEPVYTQIDTLDYNKRKDGK
;
A
#
# COMPACT_ATOMS: atom_id res chain seq x y z
N SER A 1 7.93 -1.91 4.36
CA SER A 1 8.68 -2.48 3.24
C SER A 1 7.91 -2.59 1.92
N ILE A 2 6.59 -2.43 1.93
CA ILE A 2 5.72 -2.74 0.79
C ILE A 2 5.53 -1.56 -0.15
N PHE A 3 5.52 -0.36 0.38
CA PHE A 3 5.33 0.85 -0.41
C PHE A 3 6.59 1.31 -1.16
N ILE A 4 7.77 0.99 -0.67
CA ILE A 4 9.00 1.71 -1.01
C ILE A 4 9.91 1.02 -2.01
N LYS A 5 9.97 -0.30 -2.12
CA LYS A 5 10.81 -0.92 -3.16
C LYS A 5 10.45 -0.47 -4.59
N LYS A 6 9.24 0.06 -4.80
CA LYS A 6 8.84 0.70 -6.07
C LYS A 6 8.98 2.23 -6.08
N TRP A 7 8.96 2.87 -4.91
CA TRP A 7 9.12 4.33 -4.82
C TRP A 7 10.58 4.78 -4.99
N ALA A 8 11.53 4.01 -4.47
CA ALA A 8 12.94 4.32 -4.61
C ALA A 8 13.49 4.13 -6.03
N LYS A 9 12.82 3.36 -6.89
CA LYS A 9 13.16 3.27 -8.32
C LYS A 9 12.40 4.25 -9.22
N SER A 10 11.37 4.91 -8.72
CA SER A 10 10.63 5.91 -9.48
C SER A 10 10.73 7.25 -8.77
N THR A 11 11.49 8.11 -9.33
CA THR A 11 11.68 9.54 -9.13
C THR A 11 10.37 10.35 -8.97
N ILE A 12 9.28 9.80 -8.42
CA ILE A 12 7.94 10.39 -8.48
C ILE A 12 7.72 11.48 -7.43
N ILE A 13 8.19 11.31 -6.20
CA ILE A 13 8.14 12.44 -5.23
C ILE A 13 8.96 13.63 -5.75
N PHE A 14 10.01 13.36 -6.51
CA PHE A 14 10.90 14.39 -7.06
C PHE A 14 10.63 14.73 -8.52
N SER A 15 9.89 13.92 -9.28
CA SER A 15 9.41 14.29 -10.63
C SER A 15 8.28 15.33 -10.57
N ILE A 16 7.48 15.36 -9.51
CA ILE A 16 6.59 16.48 -9.22
C ILE A 16 7.39 17.78 -9.02
N LYS A 17 8.63 17.70 -8.49
CA LYS A 17 9.57 18.83 -8.49
C LYS A 17 9.96 19.30 -9.89
N LYS A 18 9.95 18.45 -10.91
CA LYS A 18 10.50 18.84 -12.22
C LYS A 18 9.52 19.56 -13.17
N THR A 19 8.23 19.35 -13.09
CA THR A 19 7.37 19.79 -14.21
C THR A 19 6.38 20.93 -13.90
N VAL A 20 5.89 21.11 -12.69
CA VAL A 20 4.84 22.13 -12.42
C VAL A 20 5.28 23.21 -11.42
N VAL A 21 6.05 22.86 -10.41
CA VAL A 21 6.52 23.83 -9.40
C VAL A 21 7.83 24.50 -9.81
N GLN A 22 8.65 23.87 -10.64
CA GLN A 22 9.98 24.40 -11.00
C GLN A 22 9.96 25.66 -11.87
N THR A 23 8.96 25.88 -12.72
CA THR A 23 9.01 27.02 -13.63
C THR A 23 8.60 28.33 -12.97
N LYS A 24 7.60 28.32 -12.08
CA LYS A 24 7.17 29.55 -11.39
C LYS A 24 7.94 29.83 -10.10
N VAL A 25 8.23 28.81 -9.30
CA VAL A 25 8.97 28.97 -8.03
C VAL A 25 10.45 29.25 -8.29
N LYS A 26 11.08 28.63 -9.31
CA LYS A 26 12.48 28.95 -9.68
C LYS A 26 12.66 30.38 -10.13
N SER A 27 11.73 30.95 -10.88
CA SER A 27 11.84 32.39 -11.30
C SER A 27 11.64 33.34 -10.12
N TYR A 28 10.75 32.99 -9.18
CA TYR A 28 10.53 33.80 -7.96
C TYR A 28 11.72 33.73 -7.00
N ILE A 29 12.25 32.52 -6.74
CA ILE A 29 13.43 32.31 -5.86
C ILE A 29 14.70 32.89 -6.51
N CYS A 30 14.86 32.77 -7.82
CA CYS A 30 15.99 33.35 -8.53
C CYS A 30 16.00 34.89 -8.42
N ASN A 31 14.84 35.53 -8.54
CA ASN A 31 14.70 36.96 -8.38
C ASN A 31 14.94 37.46 -6.95
N ILE A 32 14.48 36.68 -5.94
CA ILE A 32 14.72 37.02 -4.51
C ILE A 32 16.19 36.78 -4.14
N ASN A 33 16.83 35.72 -4.63
CA ASN A 33 18.26 35.44 -4.38
C ASN A 33 19.19 36.48 -5.04
N GLN A 34 18.81 37.04 -6.19
CA GLN A 34 19.55 38.16 -6.79
C GLN A 34 19.38 39.48 -6.02
N MET A 35 18.22 39.68 -5.39
CA MET A 35 17.93 40.94 -4.65
C MET A 35 18.56 40.98 -3.26
N PHE A 36 18.74 39.85 -2.58
CA PHE A 36 19.16 39.85 -1.16
C PHE A 36 20.42 39.07 -0.85
N GLY A 37 21.07 38.41 -1.81
CA GLY A 37 22.32 37.67 -1.59
C GLY A 37 22.20 36.47 -0.62
N TYR A 38 20.98 36.09 -0.19
CA TYR A 38 20.70 34.98 0.71
C TYR A 38 20.04 33.82 -0.02
N LYS A 39 20.64 32.64 0.12
CA LYS A 39 20.02 31.37 -0.31
C LYS A 39 18.93 31.00 0.71
N ILE A 40 17.69 31.42 0.48
CA ILE A 40 16.56 30.98 1.31
C ILE A 40 16.27 29.51 0.96
N PHE A 41 16.74 28.61 1.81
CA PHE A 41 16.34 27.21 1.77
C PHE A 41 14.94 27.08 2.40
N PHE A 42 13.91 27.01 1.61
CA PHE A 42 12.61 26.53 2.09
C PHE A 42 12.74 25.01 2.32
N SER A 43 13.01 24.64 3.55
CA SER A 43 12.94 23.26 4.00
C SER A 43 11.46 22.87 4.10
N MET A 44 10.99 22.01 3.20
CA MET A 44 9.63 21.48 3.26
C MET A 44 9.54 20.41 4.36
N LYS A 45 8.55 20.55 5.25
CA LYS A 45 8.31 19.62 6.35
C LYS A 45 7.28 18.58 5.96
N PHE A 46 7.60 17.33 6.19
CA PHE A 46 6.76 16.17 5.91
C PHE A 46 6.30 15.51 7.20
N GLY A 47 4.99 15.32 7.35
CA GLY A 47 4.39 14.62 8.48
C GLY A 47 3.87 13.25 8.06
N ILE A 48 4.26 12.20 8.77
CA ILE A 48 3.65 10.87 8.64
C ILE A 48 2.57 10.78 9.71
N ILE A 49 1.32 10.89 9.31
CA ILE A 49 0.20 10.92 10.25
C ILE A 49 -0.16 9.52 10.77
N LYS A 50 -0.68 9.46 11.98
CA LYS A 50 -1.29 8.23 12.50
C LYS A 50 -2.61 7.94 11.79
N GLU A 51 -2.93 6.66 11.63
CA GLU A 51 -4.21 6.25 11.09
C GLU A 51 -5.32 6.45 12.14
N ARG A 52 -6.45 7.01 11.70
CA ARG A 52 -7.59 7.33 12.58
C ARG A 52 -8.87 6.60 12.17
N LYS A 53 -8.76 5.70 11.20
CA LYS A 53 -9.91 4.93 10.71
C LYS A 53 -10.36 3.88 11.72
N ASN A 54 -11.65 3.62 11.78
CA ASN A 54 -12.24 2.50 12.51
C ASN A 54 -12.84 1.48 11.51
N PRO A 55 -12.47 0.17 11.55
CA PRO A 55 -11.50 -0.44 12.45
C PRO A 55 -10.07 0.07 12.23
N PRO A 56 -9.20 -0.02 13.26
CA PRO A 56 -7.85 0.53 13.19
C PRO A 56 -7.01 -0.06 12.04
N ASP A 57 -6.34 0.80 11.29
CA ASP A 57 -5.33 0.39 10.30
C ASP A 57 -3.94 0.53 10.93
N ARG A 58 -3.18 -0.57 10.97
CA ARG A 58 -1.86 -0.61 11.60
C ARG A 58 -0.71 -0.37 10.62
N ARG A 59 -1.03 -0.21 9.34
CA ARG A 59 -0.02 0.02 8.30
C ARG A 59 0.62 1.39 8.44
N VAL A 60 1.81 1.52 7.89
CA VAL A 60 2.53 2.78 7.79
C VAL A 60 2.89 3.07 6.35
N VAL A 61 3.01 4.34 6.00
CA VAL A 61 3.47 4.76 4.66
C VAL A 61 4.95 4.46 4.51
N PHE A 62 5.74 4.71 5.56
CA PHE A 62 7.18 4.48 5.60
C PHE A 62 7.57 3.70 6.86
N THR A 63 8.37 2.65 6.68
CA THR A 63 9.01 1.97 7.81
C THR A 63 10.12 2.84 8.40
N PRO A 64 10.57 2.59 9.66
CA PRO A 64 11.69 3.33 10.23
C PRO A 64 12.94 3.34 9.34
N ASP A 65 13.38 2.17 8.85
CA ASP A 65 14.57 2.05 7.98
C ASP A 65 14.44 2.84 6.68
N GLU A 66 13.23 2.90 6.15
CA GLU A 66 12.96 3.61 4.91
C GLU A 66 12.98 5.12 5.09
N LEU A 67 12.58 5.62 6.24
CA LEU A 67 12.74 7.04 6.56
C LEU A 67 14.23 7.40 6.75
N VAL A 68 15.02 6.55 7.39
CA VAL A 68 16.48 6.76 7.49
C VAL A 68 17.09 6.87 6.09
N ARG A 69 16.76 5.93 5.19
CA ARG A 69 17.25 5.98 3.82
C ARG A 69 16.77 7.24 3.09
N LEU A 70 15.49 7.60 3.22
CA LEU A 70 14.94 8.81 2.62
C LEU A 70 15.71 10.06 3.08
N GLN A 71 15.97 10.19 4.39
CA GLN A 71 16.70 11.33 4.94
C GLN A 71 18.18 11.34 4.52
N SER A 72 18.81 10.16 4.34
CA SER A 72 20.18 10.09 3.84
C SER A 72 20.28 10.48 2.36
N GLU A 73 19.30 10.12 1.54
CA GLU A 73 19.22 10.48 0.13
C GLU A 73 18.75 11.95 -0.07
N HIS A 74 18.01 12.50 0.90
CA HIS A 74 17.37 13.80 0.87
C HIS A 74 17.49 14.52 2.22
N PRO A 75 18.69 14.96 2.61
CA PRO A 75 18.93 15.61 3.90
C PRO A 75 18.17 16.95 4.06
N GLU A 76 17.70 17.56 2.96
CA GLU A 76 16.83 18.73 2.98
C GLU A 76 15.39 18.44 3.39
N ALA A 77 14.96 17.17 3.38
CA ALA A 77 13.61 16.76 3.76
C ALA A 77 13.50 16.61 5.28
N VAL A 78 12.79 17.52 5.94
CA VAL A 78 12.49 17.39 7.35
C VAL A 78 11.29 16.49 7.54
N VAL A 79 11.48 15.30 8.11
CA VAL A 79 10.42 14.33 8.34
C VAL A 79 10.09 14.24 9.82
N LYS A 80 8.80 14.25 10.14
CA LYS A 80 8.23 14.04 11.48
C LYS A 80 7.19 12.93 11.42
N VAL A 81 7.18 12.04 12.40
CA VAL A 81 6.20 10.97 12.53
C VAL A 81 5.25 11.30 13.66
N GLU A 82 3.94 11.27 13.43
CA GLU A 82 2.95 11.47 14.48
C GLU A 82 2.94 10.27 15.44
N SER A 83 2.97 10.52 16.75
CA SER A 83 2.91 9.48 17.78
C SER A 83 1.66 8.60 17.65
N SER A 84 1.82 7.27 17.77
CA SER A 84 0.73 6.32 17.59
C SER A 84 0.96 5.05 18.39
N ASP A 85 -0.06 4.63 19.11
CA ASP A 85 -0.14 3.38 19.87
C ASP A 85 -0.69 2.18 19.06
N ILE A 86 -1.21 2.43 17.85
CA ILE A 86 -1.87 1.40 17.04
C ILE A 86 -1.06 0.90 15.84
N ARG A 87 -0.10 1.66 15.32
CA ARG A 87 0.67 1.27 14.13
C ARG A 87 1.56 0.05 14.41
N VAL A 88 1.97 -0.65 13.35
CA VAL A 88 2.80 -1.86 13.44
C VAL A 88 4.21 -1.60 13.98
N PHE A 89 4.76 -0.40 13.78
CA PHE A 89 6.04 0.05 14.33
C PHE A 89 5.80 1.02 15.48
N SER A 90 6.41 0.77 16.64
CA SER A 90 6.26 1.64 17.81
C SER A 90 6.98 2.97 17.63
N ASP A 91 6.65 3.93 18.47
CA ASP A 91 7.32 5.24 18.50
C ASP A 91 8.83 5.09 18.75
N GLU A 92 9.23 4.18 19.68
CA GLU A 92 10.62 3.90 20.00
C GLU A 92 11.41 3.36 18.80
N GLN A 93 10.79 2.57 17.93
CA GLN A 93 11.46 2.04 16.73
C GLN A 93 11.86 3.15 15.77
N TYR A 94 11.06 4.21 15.65
CA TYR A 94 11.42 5.40 14.88
C TYR A 94 12.48 6.23 15.60
N GLN A 95 12.28 6.49 16.90
CA GLN A 95 13.18 7.31 17.73
C GLN A 95 14.60 6.72 17.84
N ASN A 96 14.72 5.40 17.98
CA ASN A 96 16.00 4.69 18.05
C ASN A 96 16.83 4.83 16.76
N LEU A 97 16.20 5.14 15.64
CA LEU A 97 16.85 5.45 14.37
C LEU A 97 16.99 6.96 14.10
N GLY A 98 16.77 7.79 15.11
CA GLY A 98 16.93 9.25 15.00
C GLY A 98 15.78 9.96 14.28
N ILE A 99 14.66 9.27 14.01
CA ILE A 99 13.48 9.89 13.41
C ILE A 99 12.68 10.64 14.48
N LYS A 100 12.35 11.90 14.20
CA LYS A 100 11.55 12.72 15.13
C LYS A 100 10.12 12.16 15.21
N VAL A 101 9.69 11.81 16.41
CA VAL A 101 8.29 11.46 16.72
C VAL A 101 7.68 12.58 17.58
N ASP A 102 6.47 13.02 17.25
CA ASP A 102 5.79 14.12 17.92
C ASP A 102 4.27 13.86 17.90
N SER A 103 3.55 14.33 18.89
CA SER A 103 2.08 14.27 18.91
C SER A 103 1.43 15.30 17.99
N ASP A 104 2.16 16.33 17.58
CA ASP A 104 1.70 17.41 16.72
C ASP A 104 2.48 17.44 15.40
N VAL A 105 1.76 17.39 14.29
CA VAL A 105 2.26 17.50 12.91
C VAL A 105 1.66 18.69 12.17
N THR A 106 1.03 19.61 12.87
CA THR A 106 0.35 20.78 12.26
C THR A 106 1.32 21.74 11.60
N ASP A 107 2.60 21.74 12.01
CA ASP A 107 3.67 22.53 11.39
C ASP A 107 4.23 21.91 10.09
N CYS A 108 3.79 20.70 9.72
CA CYS A 108 4.20 20.07 8.48
C CYS A 108 3.41 20.61 7.28
N ASP A 109 4.09 20.75 6.13
CA ASP A 109 3.49 21.26 4.89
C ASP A 109 2.75 20.15 4.12
N VAL A 110 3.28 18.94 4.19
CA VAL A 110 2.79 17.75 3.49
C VAL A 110 2.56 16.62 4.48
N LEU A 111 1.38 16.02 4.43
CA LEU A 111 0.94 14.98 5.35
C LEU A 111 0.69 13.66 4.60
N PHE A 112 1.30 12.59 5.06
CA PHE A 112 1.19 11.25 4.49
C PHE A 112 0.43 10.32 5.42
N GLY A 113 -0.64 9.72 4.91
CA GLY A 113 -1.39 8.64 5.56
C GLY A 113 -1.64 7.49 4.60
N VAL A 114 -2.18 6.39 5.10
CA VAL A 114 -2.58 5.23 4.31
C VAL A 114 -4.05 5.32 3.94
N LYS A 115 -4.92 5.57 4.92
CA LYS A 115 -6.38 5.58 4.77
C LYS A 115 -6.96 6.99 4.86
N GLU A 116 -8.23 7.07 4.53
CA GLU A 116 -8.98 8.32 4.62
C GLU A 116 -8.90 8.93 6.02
N VAL A 117 -8.54 10.20 6.06
CA VAL A 117 -8.50 10.99 7.30
C VAL A 117 -9.92 11.43 7.64
N PRO A 118 -10.41 11.23 8.88
CA PRO A 118 -11.70 11.75 9.33
C PRO A 118 -11.82 13.27 9.13
N VAL A 119 -13.00 13.75 8.80
CA VAL A 119 -13.24 15.16 8.46
C VAL A 119 -12.82 16.15 9.56
N ASP A 120 -13.04 15.76 10.82
CA ASP A 120 -12.65 16.53 12.01
C ASP A 120 -11.14 16.56 12.25
N ALA A 121 -10.42 15.57 11.75
CA ALA A 121 -8.96 15.50 11.87
C ALA A 121 -8.20 16.12 10.68
N LEU A 122 -8.90 16.60 9.66
CA LEU A 122 -8.27 17.29 8.53
C LEU A 122 -7.78 18.69 8.92
N ILE A 123 -6.50 18.95 8.71
CA ILE A 123 -5.85 20.25 8.94
C ILE A 123 -5.98 21.11 7.68
N PRO A 124 -6.56 22.32 7.76
CA PRO A 124 -6.73 23.19 6.59
C PRO A 124 -5.40 23.63 5.93
N ASN A 125 -5.46 23.95 4.65
CA ASN A 125 -4.35 24.51 3.86
C ASN A 125 -3.11 23.60 3.78
N LYS A 126 -3.28 22.27 3.90
CA LYS A 126 -2.18 21.30 3.81
C LYS A 126 -2.26 20.49 2.51
N LYS A 127 -1.12 19.86 2.18
CA LYS A 127 -1.04 18.85 1.14
C LYS A 127 -1.15 17.47 1.78
N TYR A 128 -2.08 16.64 1.27
CA TYR A 128 -2.31 15.30 1.81
C TYR A 128 -2.07 14.21 0.77
N PHE A 129 -1.47 13.12 1.22
CA PHE A 129 -1.32 11.89 0.47
C PHE A 129 -1.97 10.74 1.24
N PHE A 130 -3.08 10.20 0.75
CA PHE A 130 -3.75 9.00 1.31
C PHE A 130 -4.72 8.39 0.30
N PHE A 131 -5.25 7.18 0.59
CA PHE A 131 -6.34 6.58 -0.17
C PHE A 131 -7.68 7.18 0.24
N SER A 132 -8.18 8.15 -0.48
CA SER A 132 -9.46 8.80 -0.16
C SER A 132 -10.68 8.02 -0.63
N HIS A 133 -10.52 7.20 -1.66
CA HIS A 133 -11.61 6.52 -2.37
C HIS A 133 -12.68 7.45 -2.96
N THR A 134 -12.47 8.76 -2.96
CA THR A 134 -13.45 9.74 -3.46
C THR A 134 -13.72 9.61 -4.95
N ILE A 135 -12.72 9.15 -5.74
CA ILE A 135 -12.86 8.86 -7.18
C ILE A 135 -13.97 7.85 -7.47
N LYS A 136 -14.31 6.97 -6.51
CA LYS A 136 -15.37 5.96 -6.66
C LYS A 136 -16.78 6.55 -6.54
N LYS A 137 -16.92 7.82 -6.18
CA LYS A 137 -18.17 8.56 -6.04
C LYS A 137 -19.21 7.87 -5.14
N GLN A 138 -18.76 7.09 -4.17
CA GLN A 138 -19.65 6.43 -3.21
C GLN A 138 -20.23 7.46 -2.24
N PRO A 139 -21.52 7.39 -1.91
CA PRO A 139 -22.20 8.42 -1.10
C PRO A 139 -21.52 8.74 0.23
N TYR A 140 -20.96 7.74 0.92
CA TYR A 140 -20.32 7.94 2.21
C TYR A 140 -19.03 8.77 2.14
N ASN A 141 -18.35 8.82 0.96
CA ASN A 141 -17.12 9.62 0.75
C ASN A 141 -17.41 11.07 0.34
N ARG A 142 -18.69 11.43 0.12
CA ARG A 142 -19.07 12.79 -0.30
C ARG A 142 -18.66 13.84 0.73
N LYS A 143 -18.91 13.58 2.01
CA LYS A 143 -18.55 14.51 3.10
C LYS A 143 -17.04 14.75 3.18
N LEU A 144 -16.24 13.71 2.97
CA LEU A 144 -14.78 13.85 2.93
C LEU A 144 -14.33 14.76 1.79
N LEU A 145 -14.85 14.57 0.58
CA LEU A 145 -14.50 15.41 -0.57
C LEU A 145 -14.94 16.87 -0.36
N GLN A 146 -16.12 17.11 0.18
CA GLN A 146 -16.59 18.45 0.52
C GLN A 146 -15.67 19.14 1.54
N ALA A 147 -15.31 18.44 2.61
CA ALA A 147 -14.40 18.98 3.62
C ALA A 147 -12.99 19.27 3.08
N ILE A 148 -12.48 18.47 2.16
CA ILE A 148 -11.20 18.71 1.47
C ILE A 148 -11.26 20.04 0.69
N LEU A 149 -12.36 20.30 -0.02
CA LEU A 149 -12.56 21.54 -0.76
C LEU A 149 -12.72 22.74 0.17
N GLU A 150 -13.58 22.62 1.19
CA GLU A 150 -13.87 23.68 2.17
C GLU A 150 -12.63 24.08 2.99
N LYS A 151 -11.77 23.11 3.32
CA LYS A 151 -10.53 23.34 4.07
C LYS A 151 -9.33 23.73 3.20
N ASN A 152 -9.54 23.97 1.89
CA ASN A 152 -8.48 24.33 0.94
C ASN A 152 -7.29 23.35 0.98
N ILE A 153 -7.58 22.04 0.94
CA ILE A 153 -6.59 20.96 0.99
C ILE A 153 -6.22 20.55 -0.44
N GLU A 154 -4.93 20.42 -0.71
CA GLU A 154 -4.43 19.76 -1.92
C GLU A 154 -4.35 18.25 -1.67
N LEU A 155 -5.26 17.48 -2.26
CA LEU A 155 -5.27 16.01 -2.13
C LEU A 155 -4.54 15.33 -3.27
N TYR A 156 -3.56 14.51 -2.93
CA TYR A 156 -2.85 13.58 -3.82
C TYR A 156 -3.30 12.16 -3.47
N ASP A 157 -4.39 11.71 -4.08
CA ASP A 157 -4.95 10.38 -3.79
C ASP A 157 -4.03 9.28 -4.31
N HIS A 158 -3.57 8.41 -3.41
CA HIS A 158 -2.76 7.24 -3.77
C HIS A 158 -3.41 6.35 -4.83
N GLU A 159 -4.74 6.37 -4.93
CA GLU A 159 -5.47 5.57 -5.91
C GLU A 159 -5.33 6.10 -7.34
N THR A 160 -5.05 7.40 -7.50
CA THR A 160 -4.95 8.07 -8.79
C THR A 160 -3.52 8.27 -9.28
N ILE A 161 -2.52 7.89 -8.49
CA ILE A 161 -1.11 7.99 -8.89
C ILE A 161 -0.79 6.85 -9.86
N VAL A 162 -0.52 7.21 -11.12
CA VAL A 162 -0.29 6.27 -12.22
C VAL A 162 1.04 6.54 -12.94
N ASP A 163 1.53 5.55 -13.68
CA ASP A 163 2.66 5.71 -14.58
C ASP A 163 2.22 6.28 -15.96
N ALA A 164 3.19 6.46 -16.86
CA ALA A 164 2.94 6.97 -18.22
C ALA A 164 1.99 6.07 -19.05
N THR A 165 1.78 4.82 -18.65
CA THR A 165 0.85 3.87 -19.29
C THR A 165 -0.49 3.76 -18.54
N ASN A 166 -0.78 4.72 -17.67
CA ASN A 166 -1.98 4.77 -16.81
C ASN A 166 -2.14 3.56 -15.86
N ARG A 167 -1.04 2.89 -15.50
CA ARG A 167 -1.06 1.82 -14.50
C ARG A 167 -0.84 2.38 -13.11
N ARG A 168 -1.69 1.99 -12.17
CA ARG A 168 -1.58 2.40 -10.77
C ARG A 168 -0.22 2.00 -10.18
N LEU A 169 0.49 2.99 -9.63
CA LEU A 169 1.78 2.77 -8.99
C LEU A 169 1.63 2.26 -7.56
N ILE A 170 0.65 2.75 -6.83
CA ILE A 170 0.39 2.40 -5.44
C ILE A 170 -0.82 1.48 -5.35
N GLY A 171 -0.66 0.34 -4.66
CA GLY A 171 -1.74 -0.61 -4.47
C GLY A 171 -1.32 -1.85 -3.71
N PHE A 172 -2.28 -2.54 -3.11
CA PHE A 172 -2.09 -3.71 -2.26
C PHE A 172 -2.39 -5.05 -2.96
N GLY A 173 -2.61 -5.06 -4.28
CA GLY A 173 -3.10 -6.24 -4.99
C GLY A 173 -2.28 -7.51 -4.71
N ARG A 174 -0.95 -7.46 -4.79
CA ARG A 174 -0.08 -8.60 -4.48
C ARG A 174 -0.30 -9.12 -3.06
N TYR A 175 -0.32 -8.23 -2.07
CA TYR A 175 -0.50 -8.62 -0.66
C TYR A 175 -1.93 -9.05 -0.34
N ALA A 176 -2.92 -8.47 -1.01
CA ALA A 176 -4.30 -8.96 -0.92
C ALA A 176 -4.38 -10.43 -1.40
N GLY A 177 -3.65 -10.77 -2.46
CA GLY A 177 -3.54 -12.16 -2.94
C GLY A 177 -2.84 -13.09 -1.95
N ILE A 178 -1.69 -12.66 -1.39
CA ILE A 178 -0.94 -13.43 -0.39
C ILE A 178 -1.82 -13.72 0.84
N VAL A 179 -2.41 -12.69 1.43
CA VAL A 179 -3.26 -12.84 2.63
C VAL A 179 -4.55 -13.57 2.29
N GLY A 180 -5.14 -13.33 1.11
CA GLY A 180 -6.35 -13.99 0.64
C GLY A 180 -6.16 -15.49 0.49
N ALA A 181 -5.08 -15.93 -0.14
CA ALA A 181 -4.76 -17.35 -0.27
C ALA A 181 -4.52 -18.02 1.09
N TYR A 182 -3.75 -17.38 1.97
CA TYR A 182 -3.55 -17.87 3.34
C TYR A 182 -4.87 -18.02 4.10
N ASN A 183 -5.74 -17.02 4.05
CA ASN A 183 -7.05 -17.05 4.69
C ASN A 183 -7.98 -18.09 4.04
N GLY A 184 -7.85 -18.33 2.73
CA GLY A 184 -8.53 -19.44 2.05
C GLY A 184 -8.18 -20.79 2.65
N PHE A 185 -6.89 -21.07 2.83
CA PHE A 185 -6.44 -22.30 3.52
C PHE A 185 -6.89 -22.34 4.98
N ARG A 186 -6.82 -21.21 5.69
CA ARG A 186 -7.33 -21.12 7.06
C ARG A 186 -8.82 -21.45 7.15
N ALA A 187 -9.63 -20.89 6.26
CA ALA A 187 -11.07 -21.19 6.18
C ALA A 187 -11.33 -22.67 5.82
N PHE A 188 -10.54 -23.22 4.89
CA PHE A 188 -10.61 -24.62 4.50
C PHE A 188 -10.31 -25.55 5.71
N GLY A 189 -9.22 -25.29 6.43
CA GLY A 189 -8.85 -26.07 7.61
C GLY A 189 -9.95 -26.06 8.68
N ILE A 190 -10.53 -24.91 8.98
CA ILE A 190 -11.63 -24.78 9.94
C ILE A 190 -12.89 -25.49 9.44
N LYS A 191 -13.26 -25.30 8.17
CA LYS A 191 -14.49 -25.87 7.60
C LYS A 191 -14.51 -27.39 7.64
N TYR A 192 -13.36 -28.03 7.38
CA TYR A 192 -13.26 -29.47 7.30
C TYR A 192 -12.59 -30.11 8.52
N ASP A 193 -12.40 -29.34 9.59
CA ASP A 193 -11.79 -29.76 10.86
C ASP A 193 -10.42 -30.45 10.68
N LEU A 194 -9.59 -29.87 9.80
CA LEU A 194 -8.27 -30.46 9.47
C LEU A 194 -7.13 -29.82 10.26
N PHE A 195 -7.17 -28.49 10.40
CA PHE A 195 -6.15 -27.71 11.11
C PHE A 195 -6.64 -26.29 11.42
N THR A 196 -5.96 -25.67 12.39
CA THR A 196 -6.17 -24.25 12.73
C THR A 196 -4.92 -23.44 12.44
N LEU A 197 -5.07 -22.31 11.78
CA LEU A 197 -4.00 -21.36 11.49
C LEU A 197 -4.25 -20.05 12.24
N ALA A 198 -3.18 -19.41 12.71
CA ALA A 198 -3.25 -18.07 13.30
C ALA A 198 -3.76 -17.04 12.27
N LYS A 199 -4.29 -15.91 12.75
CA LYS A 199 -4.67 -14.82 11.86
C LYS A 199 -3.43 -14.25 11.17
N ALA A 200 -3.52 -13.93 9.87
CA ALA A 200 -2.40 -13.39 9.09
C ALA A 200 -1.80 -12.11 9.70
N GLU A 201 -2.64 -11.28 10.31
CA GLU A 201 -2.23 -10.02 10.95
C GLU A 201 -1.34 -10.18 12.20
N THR A 202 -1.30 -11.39 12.79
CA THR A 202 -0.48 -11.70 13.95
C THR A 202 0.88 -12.29 13.58
N LEU A 203 1.17 -12.44 12.29
CA LEU A 203 2.38 -13.08 11.79
C LEU A 203 3.37 -12.02 11.24
N SER A 204 4.65 -12.35 11.30
CA SER A 204 5.74 -11.42 10.95
C SER A 204 5.83 -11.10 9.45
N GLY A 205 5.29 -11.97 8.57
CA GLY A 205 5.33 -11.73 7.13
C GLY A 205 5.05 -12.97 6.29
N LYS A 206 5.21 -12.83 4.96
CA LYS A 206 4.91 -13.87 3.98
C LYS A 206 5.61 -15.20 4.27
N ASP A 207 6.88 -15.15 4.66
CA ASP A 207 7.67 -16.37 4.86
C ASP A 207 7.18 -17.19 6.06
N GLU A 208 6.70 -16.50 7.10
CA GLU A 208 6.03 -17.16 8.22
C GLU A 208 4.67 -17.77 7.80
N LEU A 209 3.88 -17.05 6.99
CA LEU A 209 2.64 -17.60 6.43
C LEU A 209 2.90 -18.91 5.69
N ILE A 210 3.89 -18.94 4.80
CA ILE A 210 4.26 -20.14 4.03
C ILE A 210 4.76 -21.25 4.95
N THR A 211 5.60 -20.93 5.92
CA THR A 211 6.14 -21.90 6.87
C THR A 211 5.03 -22.57 7.67
N ARG A 212 4.05 -21.82 8.13
CA ARG A 212 2.89 -22.38 8.86
C ARG A 212 2.02 -23.26 7.98
N LEU A 213 1.78 -22.86 6.74
CA LEU A 213 1.03 -23.64 5.76
C LEU A 213 1.74 -24.96 5.42
N LYS A 214 3.04 -24.96 5.22
CA LYS A 214 3.85 -26.17 4.94
C LYS A 214 3.79 -27.23 6.04
N ARG A 215 3.48 -26.84 7.26
CA ARG A 215 3.32 -27.77 8.39
C ARG A 215 1.97 -28.47 8.40
N GLN A 216 1.05 -28.07 7.53
CA GLN A 216 -0.28 -28.65 7.44
C GLN A 216 -0.32 -29.76 6.40
N THR A 217 -1.01 -30.83 6.70
CA THR A 217 -1.32 -31.88 5.72
C THR A 217 -2.60 -31.52 5.00
N LEU A 218 -2.52 -31.37 3.67
CA LEU A 218 -3.67 -31.14 2.82
C LEU A 218 -4.16 -32.46 2.22
N PRO A 219 -5.47 -32.69 2.11
CA PRO A 219 -5.99 -33.80 1.35
C PRO A 219 -5.77 -33.58 -0.15
N ASN A 220 -6.08 -34.58 -0.97
CA ASN A 220 -5.95 -34.54 -2.42
C ASN A 220 -6.98 -33.58 -3.05
N ILE A 221 -6.80 -32.28 -2.82
CA ILE A 221 -7.69 -31.24 -3.32
C ILE A 221 -7.20 -30.69 -4.66
N LYS A 222 -8.15 -30.26 -5.47
CA LYS A 222 -7.90 -29.49 -6.68
C LYS A 222 -8.31 -28.03 -6.43
N ILE A 223 -7.39 -27.11 -6.62
CA ILE A 223 -7.58 -25.68 -6.35
C ILE A 223 -7.68 -24.94 -7.68
N VAL A 224 -8.64 -24.03 -7.82
CA VAL A 224 -8.72 -23.09 -8.93
C VAL A 224 -8.30 -21.72 -8.44
N LEU A 225 -7.32 -21.12 -9.11
CA LEU A 225 -6.91 -19.74 -8.93
C LEU A 225 -7.37 -18.93 -10.14
N SER A 226 -8.29 -17.99 -9.96
CA SER A 226 -8.76 -17.15 -11.06
C SER A 226 -7.98 -15.83 -11.16
N GLY A 227 -7.63 -15.45 -12.40
CA GLY A 227 -6.97 -14.20 -12.75
C GLY A 227 -5.45 -14.22 -12.66
N HIS A 228 -4.83 -13.47 -13.59
CA HIS A 228 -3.38 -13.30 -13.71
C HIS A 228 -2.91 -11.89 -13.28
N GLY A 229 -3.80 -11.10 -12.67
CA GLY A 229 -3.49 -9.78 -12.16
C GLY A 229 -2.66 -9.81 -10.87
N LYS A 230 -2.39 -8.64 -10.30
CA LYS A 230 -1.57 -8.49 -9.07
C LYS A 230 -2.08 -9.34 -7.89
N VAL A 231 -3.40 -9.53 -7.77
CA VAL A 231 -4.01 -10.35 -6.71
C VAL A 231 -3.76 -11.84 -6.98
N GLY A 232 -4.09 -12.32 -8.19
CA GLY A 232 -3.83 -13.71 -8.59
C GLY A 232 -2.37 -14.10 -8.45
N MET A 233 -1.44 -13.23 -8.89
CA MET A 233 -0.01 -13.47 -8.75
C MET A 233 0.44 -13.51 -7.28
N GLY A 234 -0.15 -12.69 -6.41
CA GLY A 234 0.10 -12.77 -4.96
C GLY A 234 -0.39 -14.07 -4.34
N ALA A 235 -1.57 -14.54 -4.74
CA ALA A 235 -2.09 -15.84 -4.31
C ALA A 235 -1.22 -17.00 -4.81
N LYS A 236 -0.76 -16.92 -6.07
CA LYS A 236 0.18 -17.89 -6.65
C LYS A 236 1.47 -18.00 -5.85
N GLU A 237 2.01 -16.91 -5.30
CA GLU A 237 3.20 -16.96 -4.45
C GLU A 237 3.02 -17.86 -3.21
N ILE A 238 1.81 -17.95 -2.66
CA ILE A 238 1.51 -18.86 -1.54
C ILE A 238 1.47 -20.30 -2.03
N LEU A 239 0.78 -20.58 -3.15
CA LEU A 239 0.69 -21.93 -3.71
C LEU A 239 2.08 -22.46 -4.09
N ASP A 240 2.88 -21.67 -4.80
CA ASP A 240 4.25 -22.01 -5.16
C ASP A 240 5.15 -22.17 -3.91
N GLY A 241 4.97 -21.28 -2.92
CA GLY A 241 5.66 -21.37 -1.65
C GLY A 241 5.37 -22.66 -0.88
N MET A 242 4.14 -23.16 -0.97
CA MET A 242 3.74 -24.47 -0.44
C MET A 242 4.20 -25.64 -1.30
N LYS A 243 4.76 -25.40 -2.49
CA LYS A 243 5.14 -26.39 -3.50
C LYS A 243 3.95 -27.19 -4.05
N ILE A 244 2.74 -26.59 -4.08
CA ILE A 244 1.58 -27.19 -4.72
C ILE A 244 1.79 -27.12 -6.24
N LYS A 245 1.66 -28.27 -6.90
CA LYS A 245 1.92 -28.39 -8.34
C LYS A 245 0.87 -27.68 -9.16
N GLN A 246 1.30 -26.82 -10.10
CA GLN A 246 0.42 -26.26 -11.12
C GLN A 246 0.21 -27.28 -12.24
N ILE A 247 -1.03 -27.43 -12.68
CA ILE A 247 -1.44 -28.33 -13.76
C ILE A 247 -2.22 -27.55 -14.84
N LEU A 248 -2.35 -28.15 -16.02
CA LEU A 248 -3.17 -27.60 -17.12
C LEU A 248 -4.67 -27.66 -16.78
N ILE A 249 -5.47 -26.82 -17.42
CA ILE A 249 -6.93 -26.77 -17.24
C ILE A 249 -7.57 -28.08 -17.64
N GLU A 250 -7.14 -28.67 -18.79
CA GLU A 250 -7.63 -29.96 -19.30
C GLU A 250 -7.35 -31.07 -18.29
N ASP A 251 -6.16 -31.06 -17.68
CA ASP A 251 -5.78 -32.05 -16.68
C ASP A 251 -6.58 -31.88 -15.36
N TYR A 252 -6.88 -30.62 -15.01
CA TYR A 252 -7.73 -30.33 -13.85
C TYR A 252 -9.12 -30.94 -14.00
N LEU A 253 -9.70 -30.90 -15.20
CA LEU A 253 -11.04 -31.43 -15.46
C LEU A 253 -11.04 -32.95 -15.52
N THR A 254 -10.02 -33.57 -16.11
CA THR A 254 -10.04 -34.99 -16.52
C THR A 254 -9.24 -35.94 -15.64
N LYS A 255 -8.14 -35.48 -15.05
CA LYS A 255 -7.24 -36.34 -14.29
C LYS A 255 -7.53 -36.32 -12.76
N LYS A 256 -7.26 -37.44 -12.08
CA LYS A 256 -7.22 -37.53 -10.61
C LYS A 256 -5.77 -37.40 -10.14
N TYR A 257 -5.57 -36.87 -8.93
CA TYR A 257 -4.26 -36.68 -8.32
C TYR A 257 -4.26 -37.24 -6.92
N SER A 258 -3.11 -37.77 -6.49
CA SER A 258 -2.87 -38.26 -5.12
C SER A 258 -2.28 -37.18 -4.19
N GLU A 259 -2.13 -35.95 -4.69
CA GLU A 259 -1.58 -34.80 -4.01
C GLU A 259 -2.39 -33.54 -4.29
N PRO A 260 -2.30 -32.48 -3.49
CA PRO A 260 -2.90 -31.19 -3.81
C PRO A 260 -2.33 -30.62 -5.10
N VAL A 261 -3.20 -30.13 -6.00
CA VAL A 261 -2.80 -29.50 -7.25
C VAL A 261 -3.62 -28.23 -7.47
N TYR A 262 -3.11 -27.30 -8.29
CA TYR A 262 -3.90 -26.14 -8.71
C TYR A 262 -3.80 -25.88 -10.20
N THR A 263 -4.82 -25.24 -10.73
CA THR A 263 -4.78 -24.62 -12.05
C THR A 263 -5.05 -23.12 -11.93
N GLN A 264 -4.43 -22.32 -12.80
CA GLN A 264 -4.72 -20.89 -12.88
C GLN A 264 -5.45 -20.60 -14.18
N ILE A 265 -6.60 -19.93 -14.07
CA ILE A 265 -7.52 -19.66 -15.16
C ILE A 265 -7.71 -18.14 -15.34
N ASP A 266 -8.06 -17.74 -16.54
CA ASP A 266 -8.48 -16.37 -16.85
C ASP A 266 -9.98 -16.32 -17.15
N THR A 267 -10.50 -15.10 -17.32
CA THR A 267 -11.93 -14.88 -17.59
C THR A 267 -12.43 -15.65 -18.81
N LEU A 268 -11.60 -15.77 -19.84
CA LEU A 268 -11.96 -16.48 -21.07
C LEU A 268 -12.05 -18.01 -20.91
N ASP A 269 -11.45 -18.57 -19.87
CA ASP A 269 -11.51 -20.01 -19.61
C ASP A 269 -12.87 -20.45 -19.05
N TYR A 270 -13.64 -19.54 -18.45
CA TYR A 270 -14.93 -19.85 -17.82
C TYR A 270 -16.08 -18.95 -18.25
N ASN A 271 -15.83 -17.94 -19.11
CA ASN A 271 -16.85 -17.06 -19.65
C ASN A 271 -16.78 -17.00 -21.20
N LYS A 272 -17.93 -16.93 -21.82
CA LYS A 272 -18.07 -16.60 -23.24
C LYS A 272 -18.95 -15.37 -23.38
N ARG A 273 -18.58 -14.50 -24.32
CA ARG A 273 -19.47 -13.40 -24.69
C ARG A 273 -20.75 -13.97 -25.39
N LYS A 274 -21.90 -13.36 -25.09
CA LYS A 274 -23.18 -13.78 -25.72
C LYS A 274 -23.19 -13.57 -27.22
N ASP A 275 -22.40 -12.61 -27.72
CA ASP A 275 -22.28 -12.28 -29.15
C ASP A 275 -21.21 -13.13 -29.89
N GLY A 276 -20.56 -14.07 -29.20
CA GLY A 276 -19.58 -14.97 -29.82
C GLY A 276 -18.25 -14.31 -30.24
N LYS A 277 -18.01 -13.04 -29.85
CA LYS A 277 -16.77 -12.29 -30.16
C LYS A 277 -15.73 -12.41 -29.10
#